data_5fa430b200e63769fd934b7ce964269c
#
_entry.id   5fa430b200e63769fd934b7ce964269c
#
_cell.length_a   1.000
_cell.length_b   1.000
_cell.length_c   1.000
_cell.angle_alpha   90.00
_cell.angle_beta   90.00
_cell.angle_gamma   90.00
#
_symmetry.space_group_name_H-M   'P 1'
#
loop_
_entity.id
_entity.type
_entity.pdbx_description
1 polymer ?
#
loop_
_entity_poly.entity_id
_entity_poly.type
_entity_poly.pdbx_seq_one_letter_code
_entity_poly.pdbx_strand_id
1 'polypeptide(L)'
;MDYSNLENKINYKFKDKKLLIKSLTHKSYDKIKNNEKIEFLGDRVLGLIVAKKLLEIYPDEKEGILDKKFASLVNKKTCLQVGKNINLEKYILTFNPKNKKIKVEDKVIADCCEALIGAIYLDRGFLAAENFILTLWKKNIKDSIITQIDAKTKLQEYSLKKFKKLPTYKIISNTGPRHKPVFKIGVKLPGSKLYIGEGSSKKDAEQNAAISCLNNKSKLWIGMMLVTYCQKIDTMKIL
;
A
#
# COMPACT_ATOMS: atom_id res chain seq x y z
N MET A 1 5.81 -24.73 23.10
CA MET A 1 6.52 -23.95 22.09
C MET A 1 7.04 -22.67 22.77
N ASP A 2 8.29 -22.32 22.58
CA ASP A 2 8.84 -21.07 23.11
C ASP A 2 8.55 -19.93 22.13
N TYR A 3 7.86 -18.90 22.60
CA TYR A 3 7.49 -17.71 21.81
C TYR A 3 8.41 -16.51 22.06
N SER A 4 9.43 -16.66 22.89
CA SER A 4 10.34 -15.56 23.26
C SER A 4 11.02 -14.94 22.06
N ASN A 5 11.41 -15.75 21.06
CA ASN A 5 12.00 -15.27 19.82
C ASN A 5 11.02 -14.45 18.96
N LEU A 6 9.72 -14.82 18.95
CA LEU A 6 8.70 -14.03 18.28
C LEU A 6 8.51 -12.68 18.98
N GLU A 7 8.35 -12.70 20.31
CA GLU A 7 8.18 -11.49 21.11
C GLU A 7 9.35 -10.51 20.98
N ASN A 8 10.57 -11.03 20.96
CA ASN A 8 11.76 -10.20 20.72
C ASN A 8 11.74 -9.59 19.31
N LYS A 9 11.35 -10.38 18.30
CA LYS A 9 11.31 -9.93 16.91
C LYS A 9 10.26 -8.85 16.66
N ILE A 10 9.12 -8.93 17.34
CA ILE A 10 8.04 -7.93 17.26
C ILE A 10 8.23 -6.80 18.28
N ASN A 11 9.29 -6.85 19.09
CA ASN A 11 9.56 -5.92 20.18
C ASN A 11 8.35 -5.71 21.10
N TYR A 12 7.64 -6.82 21.42
CA TYR A 12 6.46 -6.80 22.27
C TYR A 12 6.40 -8.05 23.15
N LYS A 13 6.26 -7.87 24.47
CA LYS A 13 6.08 -8.97 25.44
C LYS A 13 4.63 -8.98 25.92
N PHE A 14 3.93 -10.06 25.67
CA PHE A 14 2.56 -10.25 26.13
C PHE A 14 2.47 -10.37 27.63
N LYS A 15 1.55 -9.62 28.23
CA LYS A 15 1.14 -9.77 29.62
C LYS A 15 0.30 -11.06 29.79
N ASP A 16 -0.66 -11.28 28.90
CA ASP A 16 -1.42 -12.53 28.82
C ASP A 16 -0.94 -13.38 27.62
N LYS A 17 -0.14 -14.40 27.92
CA LYS A 17 0.34 -15.37 26.91
C LYS A 17 -0.78 -16.17 26.23
N LYS A 18 -1.96 -16.29 26.85
CA LYS A 18 -3.10 -16.98 26.25
C LYS A 18 -3.61 -16.24 25.01
N LEU A 19 -3.54 -14.90 25.01
CA LEU A 19 -3.89 -14.08 23.84
C LEU A 19 -2.94 -14.34 22.68
N LEU A 20 -1.63 -14.40 22.93
CA LEU A 20 -0.63 -14.74 21.93
C LEU A 20 -0.91 -16.12 21.32
N ILE A 21 -1.04 -17.15 22.18
CA ILE A 21 -1.29 -18.53 21.71
C ILE A 21 -2.58 -18.59 20.89
N LYS A 22 -3.66 -17.96 21.36
CA LYS A 22 -4.93 -17.94 20.67
C LYS A 22 -4.86 -17.26 19.30
N SER A 23 -4.10 -16.16 19.17
CA SER A 23 -3.91 -15.47 17.88
C SER A 23 -3.16 -16.32 16.86
N LEU A 24 -2.35 -17.26 17.30
CA LEU A 24 -1.58 -18.18 16.46
C LEU A 24 -2.26 -19.53 16.24
N THR A 25 -3.43 -19.76 16.81
CA THR A 25 -4.18 -21.02 16.70
C THR A 25 -5.18 -20.94 15.56
N HIS A 26 -4.90 -21.65 14.46
CA HIS A 26 -5.83 -21.76 13.33
C HIS A 26 -6.99 -22.71 13.66
N LYS A 27 -8.17 -22.46 13.07
CA LYS A 27 -9.38 -23.31 13.27
C LYS A 27 -9.21 -24.79 12.91
N SER A 28 -8.25 -25.14 12.07
CA SER A 28 -7.95 -26.54 11.78
C SER A 28 -7.30 -27.25 12.96
N TYR A 29 -6.62 -26.50 13.85
CA TYR A 29 -6.02 -27.05 15.07
C TYR A 29 -7.03 -27.14 16.21
N ASP A 30 -7.78 -26.08 16.45
CA ASP A 30 -8.85 -26.02 17.45
C ASP A 30 -10.08 -25.32 16.87
N LYS A 31 -11.18 -26.05 16.71
CA LYS A 31 -12.43 -25.52 16.13
C LYS A 31 -13.14 -24.49 17.03
N ILE A 32 -12.86 -24.49 18.33
CA ILE A 32 -13.53 -23.66 19.33
C ILE A 32 -12.63 -22.51 19.81
N LYS A 33 -11.39 -22.83 20.20
CA LYS A 33 -10.42 -21.87 20.76
C LYS A 33 -9.41 -21.47 19.69
N ASN A 34 -9.87 -20.77 18.66
CA ASN A 34 -9.05 -20.32 17.53
C ASN A 34 -8.97 -18.81 17.41
N ASN A 35 -8.30 -18.34 16.35
CA ASN A 35 -7.98 -16.94 16.11
C ASN A 35 -9.08 -16.13 15.41
N GLU A 36 -10.15 -16.75 14.85
CA GLU A 36 -11.09 -16.05 13.95
C GLU A 36 -11.70 -14.77 14.55
N LYS A 37 -12.13 -14.81 15.84
CA LYS A 37 -12.70 -13.63 16.51
C LYS A 37 -11.67 -12.55 16.79
N ILE A 38 -10.42 -12.94 17.05
CA ILE A 38 -9.33 -11.97 17.30
C ILE A 38 -8.83 -11.38 15.98
N GLU A 39 -8.80 -12.17 14.89
CA GLU A 39 -8.55 -11.72 13.51
C GLU A 39 -9.55 -10.64 13.13
N PHE A 40 -10.87 -10.90 13.33
CA PHE A 40 -11.92 -9.91 13.05
C PHE A 40 -11.66 -8.57 13.76
N LEU A 41 -11.25 -8.58 15.03
CA LEU A 41 -10.91 -7.38 15.77
C LEU A 41 -9.63 -6.73 15.21
N GLY A 42 -8.60 -7.54 14.95
CA GLY A 42 -7.30 -7.08 14.49
C GLY A 42 -7.35 -6.36 13.15
N ASP A 43 -8.16 -6.84 12.21
CA ASP A 43 -8.40 -6.18 10.93
C ASP A 43 -9.00 -4.77 11.13
N ARG A 44 -9.96 -4.58 12.06
CA ARG A 44 -10.55 -3.25 12.38
C ARG A 44 -9.54 -2.33 13.04
N VAL A 45 -8.74 -2.87 13.96
CA VAL A 45 -7.66 -2.10 14.64
C VAL A 45 -6.60 -1.65 13.63
N LEU A 46 -6.17 -2.55 12.73
CA LEU A 46 -5.25 -2.22 11.64
C LEU A 46 -5.82 -1.09 10.77
N GLY A 47 -7.08 -1.23 10.36
CA GLY A 47 -7.76 -0.23 9.55
C GLY A 47 -7.80 1.13 10.22
N LEU A 48 -8.19 1.20 11.49
CA LEU A 48 -8.28 2.45 12.24
C LEU A 48 -6.90 3.14 12.36
N ILE A 49 -5.86 2.39 12.72
CA ILE A 49 -4.51 2.94 12.91
C ILE A 49 -3.91 3.42 11.59
N VAL A 50 -4.08 2.63 10.51
CA VAL A 50 -3.59 3.02 9.18
C VAL A 50 -4.34 4.24 8.66
N ALA A 51 -5.67 4.31 8.81
CA ALA A 51 -6.46 5.48 8.41
C ALA A 51 -6.02 6.75 9.16
N LYS A 52 -5.87 6.66 10.50
CA LYS A 52 -5.32 7.76 11.32
C LYS A 52 -3.96 8.20 10.79
N LYS A 53 -3.05 7.25 10.52
CA LYS A 53 -1.69 7.57 10.06
C LYS A 53 -1.68 8.22 8.68
N LEU A 54 -2.55 7.80 7.78
CA LEU A 54 -2.68 8.41 6.46
C LEU A 54 -3.19 9.85 6.54
N LEU A 55 -4.14 10.17 7.42
CA LEU A 55 -4.60 11.54 7.66
C LEU A 55 -3.47 12.44 8.21
N GLU A 56 -2.63 11.92 9.10
CA GLU A 56 -1.46 12.65 9.63
C GLU A 56 -0.43 12.97 8.53
N ILE A 57 -0.19 12.01 7.62
CA ILE A 57 0.82 12.17 6.54
C ILE A 57 0.28 13.02 5.38
N TYR A 58 -1.01 12.94 5.11
CA TYR A 58 -1.67 13.54 3.94
C TYR A 58 -2.91 14.36 4.33
N PRO A 59 -2.75 15.44 5.13
CA PRO A 59 -3.89 16.21 5.66
C PRO A 59 -4.75 16.85 4.56
N ASP A 60 -4.13 17.22 3.42
CA ASP A 60 -4.81 17.92 2.31
C ASP A 60 -5.19 16.99 1.14
N GLU A 61 -5.04 15.67 1.33
CA GLU A 61 -5.28 14.73 0.23
C GLU A 61 -6.78 14.40 0.12
N LYS A 62 -7.23 14.14 -1.11
CA LYS A 62 -8.62 13.76 -1.36
C LYS A 62 -8.92 12.35 -0.84
N GLU A 63 -10.15 12.15 -0.32
CA GLU A 63 -10.66 10.87 0.20
C GLU A 63 -10.35 9.69 -0.73
N GLY A 64 -10.68 9.76 -2.02
CA GLY A 64 -10.45 8.67 -2.97
C GLY A 64 -8.98 8.29 -3.20
N ILE A 65 -8.03 9.17 -2.83
CA ILE A 65 -6.60 8.85 -2.85
C ILE A 65 -6.20 8.21 -1.52
N LEU A 66 -6.74 8.70 -0.42
CA LEU A 66 -6.57 8.09 0.90
C LEU A 66 -7.07 6.65 0.90
N ASP A 67 -8.26 6.39 0.32
CA ASP A 67 -8.84 5.05 0.18
C ASP A 67 -7.94 4.09 -0.60
N LYS A 68 -7.37 4.54 -1.72
CA LYS A 68 -6.44 3.71 -2.52
C LYS A 68 -5.17 3.36 -1.73
N LYS A 69 -4.62 4.34 -0.99
CA LYS A 69 -3.47 4.12 -0.11
C LYS A 69 -3.83 3.16 1.03
N PHE A 70 -4.95 3.40 1.67
CA PHE A 70 -5.49 2.56 2.73
C PHE A 70 -5.65 1.11 2.27
N ALA A 71 -6.39 0.87 1.18
CA ALA A 71 -6.60 -0.47 0.63
C ALA A 71 -5.29 -1.20 0.30
N SER A 72 -4.24 -0.49 -0.13
CA SER A 72 -2.93 -1.07 -0.39
C SER A 72 -2.19 -1.52 0.88
N LEU A 73 -2.47 -0.89 2.01
CA LEU A 73 -1.80 -1.13 3.28
C LEU A 73 -2.47 -2.19 4.16
N VAL A 74 -3.80 -2.31 4.07
CA VAL A 74 -4.59 -3.21 4.95
C VAL A 74 -5.02 -4.52 4.28
N ASN A 75 -4.59 -4.77 3.03
CA ASN A 75 -4.98 -5.99 2.33
C ASN A 75 -4.21 -7.23 2.81
N LYS A 76 -4.79 -8.41 2.56
CA LYS A 76 -4.20 -9.72 2.92
C LYS A 76 -2.78 -9.93 2.38
N LYS A 77 -2.42 -9.35 1.21
CA LYS A 77 -1.07 -9.45 0.65
C LYS A 77 -0.05 -8.72 1.52
N THR A 78 -0.39 -7.55 2.03
CA THR A 78 0.47 -6.77 2.93
C THR A 78 0.59 -7.45 4.29
N CYS A 79 -0.52 -7.94 4.87
CA CYS A 79 -0.51 -8.72 6.12
C CYS A 79 0.35 -9.98 5.98
N LEU A 80 0.25 -10.70 4.86
CA LEU A 80 1.10 -11.84 4.55
C LEU A 80 2.58 -11.47 4.52
N GLN A 81 2.93 -10.38 3.82
CA GLN A 81 4.33 -9.92 3.72
C GLN A 81 4.90 -9.60 5.10
N VAL A 82 4.14 -8.88 5.92
CA VAL A 82 4.53 -8.55 7.30
C VAL A 82 4.67 -9.82 8.14
N GLY A 83 3.71 -10.74 8.08
CA GLY A 83 3.77 -12.03 8.76
C GLY A 83 5.02 -12.83 8.41
N LYS A 84 5.36 -12.91 7.11
CA LYS A 84 6.59 -13.57 6.65
C LYS A 84 7.86 -12.86 7.14
N ASN A 85 7.90 -11.54 7.20
CA ASN A 85 9.06 -10.78 7.68
C ASN A 85 9.37 -11.08 9.16
N ILE A 86 8.36 -11.39 9.96
CA ILE A 86 8.54 -11.80 11.35
C ILE A 86 8.65 -13.32 11.53
N ASN A 87 8.64 -14.10 10.43
CA ASN A 87 8.65 -15.57 10.41
C ASN A 87 7.48 -16.18 11.20
N LEU A 88 6.28 -15.57 11.08
CA LEU A 88 5.09 -15.94 11.86
C LEU A 88 4.70 -17.40 11.64
N GLU A 89 4.92 -17.92 10.43
CA GLU A 89 4.62 -19.30 10.03
C GLU A 89 5.26 -20.38 10.94
N LYS A 90 6.35 -20.05 11.61
CA LYS A 90 7.05 -20.97 12.52
C LYS A 90 6.29 -21.22 13.83
N TYR A 91 5.36 -20.34 14.18
CA TYR A 91 4.66 -20.31 15.44
C TYR A 91 3.18 -20.65 15.32
N ILE A 92 2.64 -20.72 14.09
CA ILE A 92 1.23 -21.00 13.84
C ILE A 92 0.90 -22.46 14.13
N LEU A 93 -0.14 -22.66 14.92
CA LEU A 93 -0.69 -23.98 15.24
C LEU A 93 -1.76 -24.33 14.20
N THR A 94 -1.45 -25.34 13.36
CA THR A 94 -2.36 -25.91 12.37
C THR A 94 -2.47 -27.41 12.57
N PHE A 95 -3.58 -28.01 12.11
CA PHE A 95 -3.73 -29.45 12.12
C PHE A 95 -2.68 -30.10 11.21
N ASN A 96 -1.90 -31.03 11.79
CA ASN A 96 -0.85 -31.76 11.09
C ASN A 96 -0.92 -33.25 11.43
N PRO A 97 -1.72 -34.05 10.67
CA PRO A 97 -2.00 -35.42 11.02
C PRO A 97 -0.79 -36.38 10.97
N LYS A 98 0.31 -35.96 10.34
CA LYS A 98 1.48 -36.81 10.12
C LYS A 98 2.78 -36.25 10.69
N ASN A 99 2.75 -35.23 11.54
CA ASN A 99 3.94 -34.52 12.05
C ASN A 99 5.00 -34.17 10.96
N LYS A 100 4.56 -34.04 9.70
CA LYS A 100 5.42 -33.63 8.59
C LYS A 100 5.59 -32.14 8.61
N LYS A 101 6.72 -31.64 8.06
CA LYS A 101 6.88 -30.20 7.77
C LYS A 101 5.85 -29.79 6.73
N ILE A 102 4.66 -29.35 7.15
CA ILE A 102 3.64 -28.80 6.27
C ILE A 102 3.91 -27.32 6.11
N LYS A 103 3.93 -26.86 4.87
CA LYS A 103 3.97 -25.44 4.57
C LYS A 103 2.64 -24.82 4.97
N VAL A 104 2.69 -23.84 5.88
CA VAL A 104 1.51 -23.06 6.26
C VAL A 104 1.03 -22.25 5.05
N GLU A 105 -0.25 -22.28 4.78
CA GLU A 105 -0.85 -21.53 3.65
C GLU A 105 -0.69 -20.02 3.87
N ASP A 106 -0.45 -19.28 2.77
CA ASP A 106 -0.27 -17.84 2.79
C ASP A 106 -1.45 -17.09 3.42
N LYS A 107 -2.68 -17.59 3.18
CA LYS A 107 -3.90 -17.05 3.80
C LYS A 107 -3.85 -17.16 5.33
N VAL A 108 -3.47 -18.31 5.85
CA VAL A 108 -3.40 -18.57 7.31
C VAL A 108 -2.36 -17.65 7.97
N ILE A 109 -1.23 -17.36 7.30
CA ILE A 109 -0.22 -16.44 7.80
C ILE A 109 -0.79 -15.01 7.87
N ALA A 110 -1.53 -14.58 6.86
CA ALA A 110 -2.16 -13.25 6.83
C ALA A 110 -3.21 -13.11 7.94
N ASP A 111 -4.08 -14.11 8.10
CA ASP A 111 -5.13 -14.14 9.12
C ASP A 111 -4.52 -14.12 10.53
N CYS A 112 -3.45 -14.89 10.77
CA CYS A 112 -2.71 -14.86 12.04
C CYS A 112 -1.99 -13.52 12.28
N CYS A 113 -1.55 -12.82 11.24
CA CYS A 113 -0.95 -11.49 11.37
C CYS A 113 -1.98 -10.48 11.89
N GLU A 114 -3.19 -10.49 11.33
CA GLU A 114 -4.31 -9.67 11.82
C GLU A 114 -4.72 -10.08 13.23
N ALA A 115 -4.81 -11.39 13.51
CA ALA A 115 -5.11 -11.88 14.85
C ALA A 115 -4.07 -11.45 15.88
N LEU A 116 -2.79 -11.41 15.52
CA LEU A 116 -1.73 -10.91 16.40
C LEU A 116 -1.92 -9.45 16.76
N ILE A 117 -2.34 -8.62 15.81
CA ILE A 117 -2.71 -7.21 16.06
C ILE A 117 -3.85 -7.12 17.06
N GLY A 118 -4.91 -7.90 16.86
CA GLY A 118 -6.06 -7.95 17.76
C GLY A 118 -5.67 -8.44 19.17
N ALA A 119 -4.77 -9.40 19.27
CA ALA A 119 -4.26 -9.89 20.55
C ALA A 119 -3.45 -8.83 21.31
N ILE A 120 -2.58 -8.07 20.62
CA ILE A 120 -1.83 -6.97 21.22
C ILE A 120 -2.78 -5.86 21.71
N TYR A 121 -3.81 -5.56 20.91
CA TYR A 121 -4.85 -4.59 21.30
C TYR A 121 -5.60 -5.03 22.57
N LEU A 122 -5.98 -6.30 22.66
CA LEU A 122 -6.65 -6.85 23.86
C LEU A 122 -5.72 -6.89 25.08
N ASP A 123 -4.42 -7.09 24.88
CA ASP A 123 -3.44 -7.20 25.97
C ASP A 123 -3.07 -5.85 26.58
N ARG A 124 -2.86 -4.81 25.76
CA ARG A 124 -2.40 -3.48 26.21
C ARG A 124 -3.02 -2.27 25.49
N GLY A 125 -4.11 -2.47 24.80
CA GLY A 125 -4.89 -1.38 24.20
C GLY A 125 -4.29 -0.76 22.95
N PHE A 126 -4.86 0.40 22.59
CA PHE A 126 -4.64 1.06 21.30
C PHE A 126 -3.17 1.44 21.07
N LEU A 127 -2.51 2.08 22.05
CA LEU A 127 -1.13 2.55 21.87
C LEU A 127 -0.14 1.43 21.61
N ALA A 128 -0.32 0.26 22.25
CA ALA A 128 0.52 -0.90 22.00
C ALA A 128 0.33 -1.43 20.58
N ALA A 129 -0.90 -1.53 20.11
CA ALA A 129 -1.22 -1.95 18.74
C ALA A 129 -0.70 -0.91 17.72
N GLU A 130 -0.82 0.38 18.00
CA GLU A 130 -0.32 1.45 17.14
C GLU A 130 1.20 1.36 16.98
N ASN A 131 1.95 1.24 18.07
CA ASN A 131 3.40 1.09 18.02
C ASN A 131 3.83 -0.14 17.23
N PHE A 132 3.15 -1.27 17.42
CA PHE A 132 3.40 -2.50 16.69
C PHE A 132 3.16 -2.31 15.18
N ILE A 133 2.00 -1.80 14.80
CA ILE A 133 1.64 -1.58 13.39
C ILE A 133 2.59 -0.59 12.74
N LEU A 134 2.81 0.58 13.34
CA LEU A 134 3.66 1.62 12.73
C LEU A 134 5.12 1.17 12.60
N THR A 135 5.59 0.27 13.46
CA THR A 135 6.93 -0.33 13.35
C THR A 135 7.02 -1.30 12.18
N LEU A 136 6.09 -2.26 12.10
CA LEU A 136 6.16 -3.32 11.08
C LEU A 136 5.69 -2.85 9.69
N TRP A 137 4.74 -1.92 9.62
CA TRP A 137 4.25 -1.33 8.36
C TRP A 137 5.07 -0.12 7.89
N LYS A 138 6.11 0.30 8.62
CA LYS A 138 6.92 1.49 8.31
C LYS A 138 7.34 1.55 6.84
N LYS A 139 7.86 0.45 6.29
CA LYS A 139 8.26 0.37 4.88
C LYS A 139 7.05 0.50 3.95
N ASN A 140 5.98 -0.24 4.19
CA ASN A 140 4.77 -0.24 3.37
C ASN A 140 4.12 1.16 3.35
N ILE A 141 4.05 1.84 4.51
CA ILE A 141 3.55 3.21 4.62
C ILE A 141 4.45 4.15 3.80
N LYS A 142 5.77 4.05 3.92
CA LYS A 142 6.71 4.85 3.13
C LYS A 142 6.58 4.58 1.64
N ASP A 143 6.44 3.33 1.23
CA ASP A 143 6.27 2.95 -0.16
C ASP A 143 4.89 3.39 -0.71
N SER A 144 3.87 3.52 0.15
CA SER A 144 2.56 4.08 -0.22
C SER A 144 2.61 5.58 -0.59
N ILE A 145 3.66 6.29 -0.16
CA ILE A 145 3.95 7.67 -0.61
C ILE A 145 4.19 7.69 -2.12
N ILE A 146 4.84 6.64 -2.62
CA ILE A 146 5.17 6.45 -4.03
C ILE A 146 4.01 5.77 -4.79
N THR A 147 2.92 5.36 -4.09
CA THR A 147 1.77 4.78 -4.77
C THR A 147 1.33 5.75 -5.84
N GLN A 148 1.50 5.33 -7.08
CA GLN A 148 1.11 6.04 -8.28
C GLN A 148 -0.32 6.56 -8.07
N ILE A 149 -0.42 7.83 -7.68
CA ILE A 149 -1.66 8.55 -7.91
C ILE A 149 -1.94 8.24 -9.36
N ASP A 150 -3.08 7.63 -9.61
CA ASP A 150 -3.48 7.22 -10.94
C ASP A 150 -3.15 8.38 -11.90
N ALA A 151 -2.02 8.27 -12.58
CA ALA A 151 -1.49 9.33 -13.41
C ALA A 151 -2.51 9.72 -14.48
N LYS A 152 -3.35 8.74 -14.87
CA LYS A 152 -4.47 8.95 -15.77
C LYS A 152 -5.52 9.88 -15.13
N THR A 153 -5.86 9.68 -13.86
CA THR A 153 -6.80 10.54 -13.12
C THR A 153 -6.22 11.95 -12.95
N LYS A 154 -4.96 12.08 -12.55
CA LYS A 154 -4.29 13.39 -12.47
C LYS A 154 -4.29 14.13 -13.81
N LEU A 155 -3.98 13.41 -14.89
CA LEU A 155 -3.96 14.01 -16.22
C LEU A 155 -5.36 14.43 -16.67
N GLN A 156 -6.39 13.67 -16.33
CA GLN A 156 -7.79 14.01 -16.58
C GLN A 156 -8.22 15.28 -15.82
N GLU A 157 -7.94 15.35 -14.51
CA GLU A 157 -8.21 16.53 -13.68
C GLU A 157 -7.50 17.77 -14.22
N TYR A 158 -6.21 17.64 -14.54
CA TYR A 158 -5.43 18.71 -15.16
C TYR A 158 -6.03 19.18 -16.47
N SER A 159 -6.39 18.25 -17.35
CA SER A 159 -6.97 18.55 -18.67
C SER A 159 -8.32 19.25 -18.56
N LEU A 160 -9.19 18.76 -17.66
CA LEU A 160 -10.49 19.38 -17.40
C LEU A 160 -10.34 20.79 -16.80
N LYS A 161 -9.43 20.96 -15.83
CA LYS A 161 -9.18 22.26 -15.21
C LYS A 161 -8.67 23.28 -16.21
N LYS A 162 -7.73 22.89 -17.08
CA LYS A 162 -7.04 23.82 -18.01
C LYS A 162 -7.74 23.97 -19.35
N PHE A 163 -8.26 22.89 -19.91
CA PHE A 163 -8.77 22.86 -21.29
C PHE A 163 -10.28 22.61 -21.37
N LYS A 164 -10.94 22.30 -20.24
CA LYS A 164 -12.36 21.90 -20.17
C LYS A 164 -12.68 20.68 -21.05
N LYS A 165 -11.65 19.87 -21.37
CA LYS A 165 -11.72 18.66 -22.22
C LYS A 165 -10.91 17.54 -21.61
N LEU A 166 -11.36 16.28 -21.80
CA LEU A 166 -10.61 15.10 -21.36
C LEU A 166 -9.40 14.82 -22.27
N PRO A 167 -8.34 14.17 -21.75
CA PRO A 167 -7.25 13.65 -22.57
C PRO A 167 -7.75 12.56 -23.50
N THR A 168 -7.21 12.49 -24.72
CA THR A 168 -7.53 11.44 -25.69
C THR A 168 -6.46 10.38 -25.67
N TYR A 169 -6.85 9.11 -25.47
CA TYR A 169 -5.97 7.95 -25.49
C TYR A 169 -6.17 7.17 -26.78
N LYS A 170 -5.07 6.72 -27.43
CA LYS A 170 -5.10 5.92 -28.64
C LYS A 170 -4.11 4.76 -28.54
N ILE A 171 -4.57 3.55 -28.84
CA ILE A 171 -3.70 2.39 -28.96
C ILE A 171 -2.86 2.57 -30.24
N ILE A 172 -1.53 2.50 -30.08
CA ILE A 172 -0.58 2.61 -31.19
C ILE A 172 -0.24 1.22 -31.69
N SER A 173 0.06 0.27 -30.77
CA SER A 173 0.32 -1.12 -31.09
C SER A 173 -0.01 -2.03 -29.92
N ASN A 174 -0.28 -3.29 -30.25
CA ASN A 174 -0.39 -4.40 -29.31
C ASN A 174 0.43 -5.56 -29.89
N THR A 175 1.57 -5.86 -29.29
CA THR A 175 2.56 -6.82 -29.77
C THR A 175 2.93 -7.79 -28.66
N GLY A 176 3.66 -8.85 -29.01
CA GLY A 176 4.12 -9.88 -28.08
C GLY A 176 3.19 -11.09 -27.97
N PRO A 177 3.66 -12.18 -27.37
CA PRO A 177 2.88 -13.41 -27.23
C PRO A 177 1.73 -13.22 -26.22
N ARG A 178 0.67 -14.04 -26.33
CA ARG A 178 -0.53 -13.94 -25.47
C ARG A 178 -0.23 -13.94 -23.96
N HIS A 179 0.81 -14.63 -23.53
CA HIS A 179 1.21 -14.70 -22.11
C HIS A 179 2.13 -13.54 -21.67
N LYS A 180 2.60 -12.69 -22.60
CA LYS A 180 3.44 -11.53 -22.32
C LYS A 180 3.16 -10.41 -23.35
N PRO A 181 1.94 -9.86 -23.38
CA PRO A 181 1.58 -8.81 -24.34
C PRO A 181 2.31 -7.50 -23.99
N VAL A 182 2.61 -6.71 -25.02
CA VAL A 182 3.15 -5.36 -24.87
C VAL A 182 2.20 -4.40 -25.57
N PHE A 183 1.53 -3.58 -24.76
CA PHE A 183 0.65 -2.51 -25.22
C PHE A 183 1.44 -1.21 -25.31
N LYS A 184 1.31 -0.52 -26.45
CA LYS A 184 1.82 0.83 -26.66
C LYS A 184 0.67 1.77 -26.87
N ILE A 185 0.52 2.75 -25.96
CA ILE A 185 -0.60 3.70 -25.96
C ILE A 185 -0.07 5.11 -25.97
N GLY A 186 -0.67 5.96 -26.79
CA GLY A 186 -0.42 7.38 -26.82
C GLY A 186 -1.52 8.17 -26.14
N VAL A 187 -1.16 9.22 -25.39
CA VAL A 187 -2.09 10.19 -24.84
C VAL A 187 -1.81 11.58 -25.42
N LYS A 188 -2.87 12.31 -25.74
CA LYS A 188 -2.80 13.69 -26.26
C LYS A 188 -3.73 14.60 -25.47
N LEU A 189 -3.21 15.76 -25.08
CA LEU A 189 -3.99 16.88 -24.56
C LEU A 189 -4.31 17.86 -25.69
N PRO A 190 -5.34 18.70 -25.57
CA PRO A 190 -5.59 19.77 -26.53
C PRO A 190 -4.34 20.62 -26.76
N GLY A 191 -3.94 20.76 -28.02
CA GLY A 191 -2.75 21.52 -28.41
C GLY A 191 -1.39 20.94 -28.02
N SER A 192 -1.33 19.68 -27.55
CA SER A 192 -0.07 19.04 -27.18
C SER A 192 0.42 18.04 -28.23
N LYS A 193 1.72 17.67 -28.15
CA LYS A 193 2.26 16.50 -28.83
C LYS A 193 1.71 15.21 -28.22
N LEU A 194 1.89 14.09 -28.91
CA LEU A 194 1.56 12.76 -28.43
C LEU A 194 2.62 12.28 -27.45
N TYR A 195 2.17 11.81 -26.28
CA TYR A 195 3.02 11.17 -25.26
C TYR A 195 2.74 9.68 -25.22
N ILE A 196 3.79 8.87 -25.22
CA ILE A 196 3.69 7.42 -25.38
C ILE A 196 4.05 6.74 -24.06
N GLY A 197 3.31 5.66 -23.73
CA GLY A 197 3.58 4.73 -22.64
C GLY A 197 3.44 3.29 -23.12
N GLU A 198 4.26 2.41 -22.58
CA GLU A 198 4.22 0.97 -22.82
C GLU A 198 3.91 0.24 -21.51
N GLY A 199 3.25 -0.92 -21.58
CA GLY A 199 2.88 -1.72 -20.43
C GLY A 199 2.45 -3.12 -20.79
N SER A 200 2.42 -4.00 -19.79
CA SER A 200 1.97 -5.39 -19.91
C SER A 200 0.46 -5.54 -20.02
N SER A 201 -0.27 -4.49 -19.73
CA SER A 201 -1.72 -4.37 -19.93
C SER A 201 -2.07 -3.01 -20.53
N LYS A 202 -3.27 -2.91 -21.13
CA LYS A 202 -3.80 -1.65 -21.62
C LYS A 202 -3.81 -0.58 -20.51
N LYS A 203 -4.22 -0.96 -19.29
CA LYS A 203 -4.26 -0.07 -18.13
C LYS A 203 -2.87 0.45 -17.76
N ASP A 204 -1.85 -0.42 -17.71
CA ASP A 204 -0.48 -0.02 -17.39
C ASP A 204 0.10 0.93 -18.46
N ALA A 205 -0.14 0.62 -19.74
CA ALA A 205 0.32 1.47 -20.84
C ALA A 205 -0.35 2.86 -20.83
N GLU A 206 -1.65 2.96 -20.50
CA GLU A 206 -2.36 4.23 -20.32
C GLU A 206 -1.77 5.04 -19.14
N GLN A 207 -1.46 4.38 -18.00
CA GLN A 207 -0.81 5.02 -16.86
C GLN A 207 0.57 5.56 -17.23
N ASN A 208 1.38 4.76 -17.90
CA ASN A 208 2.74 5.16 -18.30
C ASN A 208 2.72 6.30 -19.33
N ALA A 209 1.74 6.33 -20.23
CA ALA A 209 1.53 7.44 -21.15
C ALA A 209 1.16 8.73 -20.40
N ALA A 210 0.28 8.64 -19.39
CA ALA A 210 -0.09 9.76 -18.55
C ALA A 210 1.11 10.28 -17.73
N ILE A 211 1.93 9.40 -17.15
CA ILE A 211 3.18 9.75 -16.45
C ILE A 211 4.13 10.51 -17.39
N SER A 212 4.34 9.99 -18.59
CA SER A 212 5.18 10.63 -19.61
C SER A 212 4.72 12.05 -19.93
N CYS A 213 3.39 12.24 -20.03
CA CYS A 213 2.79 13.56 -20.27
C CYS A 213 2.98 14.51 -19.09
N LEU A 214 2.74 14.06 -17.86
CA LEU A 214 2.86 14.87 -16.64
C LEU A 214 4.31 15.29 -16.37
N ASN A 215 5.27 14.35 -16.51
CA ASN A 215 6.70 14.62 -16.29
C ASN A 215 7.27 15.66 -17.28
N ASN A 216 6.81 15.66 -18.52
CA ASN A 216 7.24 16.64 -19.49
C ASN A 216 6.70 18.05 -19.19
N LYS A 217 5.59 18.13 -18.44
CA LYS A 217 4.98 19.40 -18.03
C LYS A 217 5.56 19.93 -16.72
N SER A 218 5.95 19.06 -15.78
CA SER A 218 6.65 19.49 -14.57
C SER A 218 8.00 20.12 -14.88
N LYS A 219 8.73 19.64 -15.88
CA LYS A 219 9.97 20.29 -16.37
C LYS A 219 9.72 21.70 -16.93
N LEU A 220 8.62 21.94 -17.61
CA LEU A 220 8.21 23.27 -18.09
C LEU A 220 7.78 24.19 -16.94
N TRP A 221 7.15 23.66 -15.89
CA TRP A 221 6.72 24.43 -14.72
C TRP A 221 7.89 24.84 -13.82
N ILE A 222 8.85 23.96 -13.60
CA ILE A 222 10.09 24.27 -12.86
C ILE A 222 10.90 25.32 -13.61
N GLY A 223 10.99 25.20 -14.93
CA GLY A 223 11.63 26.24 -15.78
C GLY A 223 10.93 27.60 -15.69
N MET A 224 9.59 27.64 -15.71
CA MET A 224 8.83 28.88 -15.56
C MET A 224 8.91 29.47 -14.14
N MET A 225 8.91 28.64 -13.07
CA MET A 225 9.12 29.13 -11.70
C MET A 225 10.52 29.73 -11.50
N LEU A 226 11.55 29.08 -12.05
CA LEU A 226 12.93 29.61 -11.98
C LEU A 226 13.06 30.94 -12.70
N VAL A 227 12.45 31.09 -13.87
CA VAL A 227 12.44 32.37 -14.61
C VAL A 227 11.70 33.46 -13.82
N THR A 228 10.54 33.13 -13.22
CA THR A 228 9.76 34.11 -12.44
C THR A 228 10.47 34.45 -11.11
N TYR A 229 11.21 33.51 -10.52
CA TYR A 229 11.98 33.75 -9.31
C TYR A 229 13.23 34.61 -9.60
N CYS A 230 13.94 34.35 -10.70
CA CYS A 230 15.04 35.22 -11.16
C CYS A 230 14.59 36.63 -11.48
N GLN A 231 13.45 36.82 -12.16
CA GLN A 231 12.89 38.14 -12.45
C GLN A 231 12.48 38.89 -11.17
N LYS A 232 12.00 38.22 -10.11
CA LYS A 232 11.72 38.84 -8.80
C LYS A 232 12.98 39.25 -8.06
N ILE A 233 14.08 38.53 -8.20
CA ILE A 233 15.36 38.88 -7.55
C ILE A 233 15.99 40.09 -8.23
N ASP A 234 15.88 40.21 -9.56
CA ASP A 234 16.41 41.35 -10.31
C ASP A 234 15.63 42.64 -10.02
N THR A 235 14.31 42.54 -9.77
CA THR A 235 13.48 43.71 -9.37
C THR A 235 13.69 44.12 -7.91
N MET A 236 14.19 43.26 -7.03
CA MET A 236 14.54 43.60 -5.62
C MET A 236 15.96 44.18 -5.46
N LYS A 237 16.80 44.16 -6.50
CA LYS A 237 18.14 44.79 -6.51
C LYS A 237 18.14 46.22 -7.06
N ILE A 238 16.99 46.77 -7.47
CA ILE A 238 16.86 48.11 -8.05
C ILE A 238 16.05 49.05 -7.13
N LEU A 239 15.74 48.62 -5.92
CA LEU A 239 15.24 49.45 -4.82
C LEU A 239 16.21 49.38 -3.64
#